data_008badc58e2398492403f33ab6c1b996
#
_entry.id   008badc58e2398492403f33ab6c1b996
#
_cell.length_a   1.000
_cell.length_b   1.000
_cell.length_c   1.000
_cell.angle_alpha   90.00
_cell.angle_beta   90.00
_cell.angle_gamma   90.00
#
_symmetry.space_group_name_H-M   'P 1'
#
loop_
_entity.id
_entity.type
_entity.pdbx_description
1 polymer ?
#
loop_
_entity_poly.entity_id
_entity_poly.type
_entity_poly.pdbx_seq_one_letter_code
_entity_poly.pdbx_strand_id
1 'polypeptide(L)'
;MSVIRRRLPELVFDKVFVFVLSLLEQQGLLRGKTVAIDATTLEANAAMKSIVRKDSGEDWKQYLQGLAQAEGIEQPTEADLRRLDRGRKDKKVSNQQWASPTDPDSRIAKMKDGRTHLAYKAEHAVDLESETIVATTVTFADKSDPASAPATLSLAEANLVLAGSRTEIAEAVLDKGYHDNEWLANLAARGVRSYIPERRQKSRRWTDKPADYEAAFRANRRRVTGRKGRQLNRWRSERCERTFAHVCETGGGRRSWVRGHANVSKLHTLKCAAYNLGLLLRKVWGYCKPRNAKTRAAAGSFGMLVLGAMTAILVYKRMDSSADWWWNAYGLLLIAAIALIRFRFTFEFTKTRFF
;
A
#
# COMPACT_ATOMS: atom_id res chain seq x y z
N MET A 1 -3.14 8.30 20.71
CA MET A 1 -3.20 7.89 19.28
C MET A 1 -3.75 6.47 19.08
N SER A 2 -3.29 5.43 19.78
CA SER A 2 -3.75 4.04 19.59
C SER A 2 -5.25 3.84 19.89
N VAL A 3 -5.79 4.48 20.94
CA VAL A 3 -7.20 4.38 21.31
C VAL A 3 -8.12 5.00 20.27
N ILE A 4 -7.78 6.19 19.76
CA ILE A 4 -8.57 6.90 18.72
C ILE A 4 -8.62 6.06 17.44
N ARG A 5 -7.48 5.52 16.99
CA ARG A 5 -7.43 4.68 15.79
C ARG A 5 -8.31 3.43 15.90
N ARG A 6 -8.38 2.78 17.07
CA ARG A 6 -9.24 1.61 17.29
C ARG A 6 -10.72 1.96 17.20
N ARG A 7 -11.09 3.17 17.62
CA ARG A 7 -12.48 3.63 17.65
C ARG A 7 -13.00 4.11 16.29
N LEU A 8 -12.09 4.58 15.41
CA LEU A 8 -12.48 5.05 14.09
C LEU A 8 -12.60 3.85 13.12
N PRO A 9 -13.70 3.73 12.36
CA PRO A 9 -13.87 2.73 11.33
C PRO A 9 -12.86 2.97 10.18
N GLU A 10 -12.57 1.94 9.39
CA GLU A 10 -11.64 1.99 8.26
C GLU A 10 -12.03 3.04 7.24
N LEU A 11 -13.32 3.15 6.95
CA LEU A 11 -13.89 4.14 6.04
C LEU A 11 -13.43 5.60 6.33
N VAL A 12 -13.15 5.96 7.57
CA VAL A 12 -12.67 7.31 7.91
C VAL A 12 -11.27 7.56 7.31
N PHE A 13 -10.42 6.54 7.32
CA PHE A 13 -9.07 6.62 6.75
C PHE A 13 -9.13 6.69 5.22
N ASP A 14 -10.06 5.95 4.61
CA ASP A 14 -10.30 6.00 3.17
C ASP A 14 -10.82 7.37 2.75
N LYS A 15 -11.75 7.96 3.50
CA LYS A 15 -12.22 9.34 3.26
C LYS A 15 -11.09 10.37 3.36
N VAL A 16 -10.18 10.23 4.33
CA VAL A 16 -9.00 11.11 4.44
C VAL A 16 -8.08 10.94 3.22
N PHE A 17 -7.90 9.71 2.77
CA PHE A 17 -7.09 9.44 1.58
C PHE A 17 -7.70 10.08 0.33
N VAL A 18 -9.00 9.87 0.09
CA VAL A 18 -9.74 10.48 -1.03
C VAL A 18 -9.74 12.01 -0.94
N PHE A 19 -9.90 12.57 0.25
CA PHE A 19 -9.81 14.03 0.46
C PHE A 19 -8.44 14.57 0.00
N VAL A 20 -7.34 13.90 0.32
CA VAL A 20 -6.01 14.32 -0.16
C VAL A 20 -5.91 14.20 -1.68
N LEU A 21 -6.52 13.16 -2.28
CA LEU A 21 -6.59 13.04 -3.74
C LEU A 21 -7.40 14.19 -4.37
N SER A 22 -8.51 14.60 -3.78
CA SER A 22 -9.29 15.74 -4.30
C SER A 22 -8.51 17.06 -4.26
N LEU A 23 -7.64 17.26 -3.26
CA LEU A 23 -6.74 18.40 -3.23
C LEU A 23 -5.70 18.35 -4.37
N LEU A 24 -5.19 17.17 -4.71
CA LEU A 24 -4.29 16.98 -5.84
C LEU A 24 -5.00 17.23 -7.18
N GLU A 25 -6.26 16.78 -7.31
CA GLU A 25 -7.09 17.03 -8.50
C GLU A 25 -7.34 18.52 -8.71
N GLN A 26 -7.73 19.24 -7.66
CA GLN A 26 -7.93 20.70 -7.69
C GLN A 26 -6.70 21.48 -8.14
N GLN A 27 -5.50 20.95 -7.90
CA GLN A 27 -4.24 21.53 -8.34
C GLN A 27 -3.77 20.98 -9.70
N GLY A 28 -4.59 20.18 -10.39
CA GLY A 28 -4.27 19.58 -11.69
C GLY A 28 -3.09 18.59 -11.64
N LEU A 29 -2.80 18.05 -10.46
CA LEU A 29 -1.68 17.12 -10.25
C LEU A 29 -2.08 15.66 -10.39
N LEU A 30 -3.37 15.35 -10.42
CA LEU A 30 -3.89 13.99 -10.60
C LEU A 30 -4.17 13.77 -12.09
N ARG A 31 -3.44 12.86 -12.73
CA ARG A 31 -3.60 12.53 -14.17
C ARG A 31 -4.40 11.26 -14.36
N GLY A 32 -4.11 10.19 -13.63
CA GLY A 32 -4.90 8.97 -13.52
C GLY A 32 -5.00 8.08 -14.77
N LYS A 33 -4.50 8.52 -15.93
CA LYS A 33 -4.64 7.79 -17.20
C LYS A 33 -3.81 6.52 -17.26
N THR A 34 -2.59 6.57 -16.76
CA THR A 34 -1.63 5.46 -16.77
C THR A 34 -1.26 5.12 -15.35
N VAL A 35 -1.79 4.01 -14.85
CA VAL A 35 -1.59 3.58 -13.47
C VAL A 35 -0.68 2.36 -13.43
N ALA A 36 0.31 2.40 -12.55
CA ALA A 36 1.13 1.24 -12.24
C ALA A 36 0.70 0.62 -10.92
N ILE A 37 0.68 -0.72 -10.85
CA ILE A 37 0.45 -1.45 -9.61
C ILE A 37 1.70 -2.25 -9.27
N ASP A 38 2.13 -2.15 -8.02
CA ASP A 38 3.24 -2.93 -7.48
C ASP A 38 2.99 -3.25 -6.01
N ALA A 39 3.65 -4.29 -5.51
CA ALA A 39 3.49 -4.78 -4.16
C ALA A 39 4.79 -4.80 -3.36
N THR A 40 4.65 -4.69 -2.06
CA THR A 40 5.73 -4.92 -1.11
C THR A 40 5.22 -5.66 0.12
N THR A 41 6.11 -6.34 0.82
CA THR A 41 5.79 -6.97 2.11
C THR A 41 6.02 -5.99 3.25
N LEU A 42 5.10 -5.97 4.21
CA LEU A 42 5.21 -5.24 5.46
C LEU A 42 5.42 -6.25 6.58
N GLU A 43 6.47 -6.10 7.39
CA GLU A 43 6.72 -6.96 8.54
C GLU A 43 5.64 -6.71 9.60
N ALA A 44 5.03 -7.78 10.08
CA ALA A 44 4.01 -7.73 11.14
C ALA A 44 4.65 -7.50 12.52
N ASN A 45 3.85 -7.03 13.46
CA ASN A 45 4.26 -6.88 14.85
C ASN A 45 4.13 -8.22 15.62
N ALA A 46 4.76 -9.25 15.09
CA ALA A 46 4.79 -10.60 15.66
C ALA A 46 6.13 -11.27 15.31
N ALA A 47 6.59 -12.17 16.15
CA ALA A 47 7.87 -12.85 15.97
C ALA A 47 7.66 -14.26 15.41
N MET A 48 8.52 -14.68 14.48
CA MET A 48 8.49 -16.05 13.95
C MET A 48 8.63 -17.12 15.03
N LYS A 49 9.41 -16.86 16.09
CA LYS A 49 9.60 -17.80 17.20
C LYS A 49 8.34 -18.04 18.04
N SER A 50 7.30 -17.20 17.90
CA SER A 50 6.05 -17.31 18.67
C SER A 50 4.90 -17.92 17.85
N ILE A 51 5.18 -18.54 16.71
CA ILE A 51 4.16 -19.26 15.94
C ILE A 51 3.77 -20.55 16.66
N VAL A 52 2.51 -20.92 16.49
CA VAL A 52 1.96 -22.16 17.04
C VAL A 52 1.29 -22.98 15.92
N ARG A 53 1.24 -24.27 16.10
CA ARG A 53 0.47 -25.17 15.20
C ARG A 53 -1.02 -24.89 15.36
N LYS A 54 -1.74 -24.90 14.24
CA LYS A 54 -3.20 -24.67 14.23
C LYS A 54 -3.99 -25.87 14.74
N ASP A 55 -3.45 -27.06 14.56
CA ASP A 55 -4.09 -28.33 14.93
C ASP A 55 -3.88 -28.68 16.41
N SER A 56 -2.67 -28.52 16.94
CA SER A 56 -2.30 -28.94 18.31
C SER A 56 -2.11 -27.78 19.29
N GLY A 57 -1.91 -26.53 18.76
CA GLY A 57 -1.56 -25.38 19.61
C GLY A 57 -0.11 -25.37 20.10
N GLU A 58 0.69 -26.37 19.70
CA GLU A 58 2.09 -26.49 20.10
C GLU A 58 2.93 -25.36 19.50
N ASP A 59 3.86 -24.86 20.31
CA ASP A 59 4.89 -23.97 19.82
C ASP A 59 5.99 -24.73 19.05
N TRP A 60 6.89 -23.98 18.42
CA TRP A 60 7.97 -24.57 17.63
C TRP A 60 8.88 -25.51 18.43
N LYS A 61 9.11 -25.21 19.71
CA LYS A 61 9.96 -26.01 20.59
C LYS A 61 9.27 -27.32 20.97
N GLN A 62 8.01 -27.26 21.36
CA GLN A 62 7.19 -28.44 21.67
C GLN A 62 7.07 -29.37 20.47
N TYR A 63 6.82 -28.80 19.27
CA TYR A 63 6.79 -29.58 18.03
C TYR A 63 8.12 -30.30 17.75
N LEU A 64 9.27 -29.64 17.94
CA LEU A 64 10.59 -30.26 17.77
C LEU A 64 10.84 -31.34 18.83
N GLN A 65 10.39 -31.14 20.07
CA GLN A 65 10.47 -32.14 21.11
C GLN A 65 9.69 -33.42 20.80
N GLY A 66 8.46 -33.26 20.26
CA GLY A 66 7.67 -34.39 19.79
C GLY A 66 8.35 -35.18 18.65
N LEU A 67 8.98 -34.46 17.70
CA LEU A 67 9.77 -35.10 16.63
C LEU A 67 10.99 -35.85 17.17
N ALA A 68 11.71 -35.27 18.14
CA ALA A 68 12.87 -35.90 18.75
C ALA A 68 12.49 -37.17 19.53
N GLN A 69 11.38 -37.15 20.25
CA GLN A 69 10.83 -38.31 20.92
C GLN A 69 10.43 -39.41 19.93
N ALA A 70 9.84 -39.06 18.80
CA ALA A 70 9.51 -40.01 17.73
C ALA A 70 10.78 -40.66 17.10
N GLU A 71 11.92 -39.95 17.12
CA GLU A 71 13.23 -40.49 16.71
C GLU A 71 13.99 -41.23 17.83
N GLY A 72 13.33 -41.46 18.99
CA GLY A 72 13.91 -42.23 20.12
C GLY A 72 14.74 -41.40 21.11
N ILE A 73 14.72 -40.07 21.03
CA ILE A 73 15.38 -39.18 22.00
C ILE A 73 14.37 -38.76 23.06
N GLU A 74 14.30 -39.52 24.16
CA GLU A 74 13.30 -39.31 25.22
C GLU A 74 13.39 -37.96 25.90
N GLN A 75 14.61 -37.45 26.13
CA GLN A 75 14.87 -36.15 26.78
C GLN A 75 15.81 -35.29 25.93
N PRO A 76 15.29 -34.66 24.82
CA PRO A 76 16.13 -33.89 23.91
C PRO A 76 16.63 -32.59 24.59
N THR A 77 17.94 -32.38 24.56
CA THR A 77 18.54 -31.09 24.91
C THR A 77 18.31 -30.03 23.84
N GLU A 78 18.51 -28.75 24.15
CA GLU A 78 18.45 -27.71 23.14
C GLU A 78 19.45 -27.91 21.96
N ALA A 79 20.58 -28.55 22.25
CA ALA A 79 21.57 -28.87 21.23
C ALA A 79 21.06 -29.96 20.29
N ASP A 80 20.36 -30.95 20.82
CA ASP A 80 19.75 -32.04 20.08
C ASP A 80 18.62 -31.50 19.17
N LEU A 81 17.74 -30.66 19.73
CA LEU A 81 16.67 -30.00 18.95
C LEU A 81 17.24 -29.15 17.81
N ARG A 82 18.31 -28.40 18.05
CA ARG A 82 18.99 -27.62 16.98
C ARG A 82 19.65 -28.51 15.95
N ARG A 83 20.20 -29.67 16.35
CA ARG A 83 20.80 -30.65 15.44
C ARG A 83 19.72 -31.31 14.58
N LEU A 84 18.64 -31.75 15.21
CA LEU A 84 17.46 -32.32 14.55
C LEU A 84 16.89 -31.34 13.52
N ASP A 85 16.60 -30.09 13.94
CA ASP A 85 16.04 -29.08 13.04
C ASP A 85 16.98 -28.76 11.85
N ARG A 86 18.28 -28.77 12.08
CA ARG A 86 19.29 -28.61 11.01
C ARG A 86 19.31 -29.79 10.03
N GLY A 87 19.10 -31.01 10.52
CA GLY A 87 19.12 -32.25 9.72
C GLY A 87 17.85 -32.53 8.92
N ARG A 88 16.71 -31.97 9.35
CA ARG A 88 15.42 -32.24 8.71
C ARG A 88 15.39 -31.85 7.23
N LYS A 89 14.82 -32.73 6.42
CA LYS A 89 14.58 -32.48 4.99
C LYS A 89 13.37 -31.58 4.76
N ASP A 90 12.32 -31.73 5.57
CA ASP A 90 11.09 -30.93 5.52
C ASP A 90 11.11 -29.83 6.57
N LYS A 91 11.59 -28.65 6.18
CA LYS A 91 11.66 -27.43 7.01
C LYS A 91 10.61 -26.39 6.62
N LYS A 92 9.69 -26.75 5.74
CA LYS A 92 8.70 -25.80 5.24
C LYS A 92 7.69 -25.49 6.36
N VAL A 93 7.61 -24.21 6.70
CA VAL A 93 6.59 -23.68 7.60
C VAL A 93 5.45 -23.14 6.73
N SER A 94 4.31 -23.82 6.76
CA SER A 94 3.14 -23.50 5.94
C SER A 94 2.14 -22.63 6.71
N ASN A 95 1.57 -21.63 6.06
CA ASN A 95 0.44 -20.84 6.58
C ASN A 95 -0.82 -21.69 6.81
N GLN A 96 -0.90 -22.92 6.28
CA GLN A 96 -1.99 -23.85 6.56
C GLN A 96 -1.84 -24.50 7.94
N GLN A 97 -0.61 -24.76 8.35
CA GLN A 97 -0.30 -25.48 9.59
C GLN A 97 0.05 -24.56 10.77
N TRP A 98 0.60 -23.40 10.50
CA TRP A 98 1.13 -22.49 11.49
C TRP A 98 0.41 -21.15 11.49
N ALA A 99 0.26 -20.55 12.66
CA ALA A 99 -0.27 -19.20 12.83
C ALA A 99 0.44 -18.47 13.96
N SER A 100 0.35 -17.16 13.97
CA SER A 100 0.82 -16.35 15.09
C SER A 100 -0.33 -16.09 16.06
N PRO A 101 -0.26 -16.47 17.32
CA PRO A 101 -1.26 -16.09 18.32
C PRO A 101 -1.23 -14.59 18.63
N THR A 102 -0.07 -13.96 18.43
CA THR A 102 0.13 -12.52 18.68
C THR A 102 -0.53 -11.64 17.62
N ASP A 103 -0.52 -12.08 16.35
CA ASP A 103 -1.15 -11.40 15.21
C ASP A 103 -1.71 -12.46 14.24
N PRO A 104 -2.92 -12.98 14.51
CA PRO A 104 -3.51 -14.09 13.73
C PRO A 104 -3.74 -13.78 12.26
N ASP A 105 -3.83 -12.50 11.89
CA ASP A 105 -4.02 -12.05 10.51
C ASP A 105 -2.71 -12.04 9.71
N SER A 106 -1.55 -12.03 10.39
CA SER A 106 -0.26 -12.07 9.70
C SER A 106 0.01 -13.45 9.07
N ARG A 107 0.79 -13.46 8.01
CA ARG A 107 1.17 -14.68 7.28
C ARG A 107 2.67 -14.81 7.20
N ILE A 108 3.12 -16.06 7.21
CA ILE A 108 4.51 -16.42 7.02
C ILE A 108 4.87 -16.16 5.56
N ALA A 109 5.84 -15.27 5.33
CA ALA A 109 6.30 -14.89 3.99
C ALA A 109 7.80 -14.65 3.97
N LYS A 110 8.43 -14.96 2.83
CA LYS A 110 9.82 -14.61 2.57
C LYS A 110 9.90 -13.14 2.17
N MET A 111 10.68 -12.36 2.89
CA MET A 111 10.89 -10.95 2.60
C MET A 111 12.11 -10.70 1.71
N LYS A 112 12.30 -9.45 1.29
CA LYS A 112 13.41 -9.03 0.41
C LYS A 112 14.80 -9.25 1.03
N ASP A 113 14.91 -9.30 2.36
CA ASP A 113 16.13 -9.64 3.09
C ASP A 113 16.52 -11.14 3.00
N GLY A 114 15.70 -11.93 2.30
CA GLY A 114 15.88 -13.37 2.13
C GLY A 114 15.44 -14.21 3.32
N ARG A 115 14.99 -13.58 4.42
CA ARG A 115 14.52 -14.25 5.62
C ARG A 115 13.00 -14.41 5.61
N THR A 116 12.52 -15.33 6.43
CA THR A 116 11.08 -15.58 6.63
C THR A 116 10.59 -14.78 7.82
N HIS A 117 9.52 -14.01 7.61
CA HIS A 117 8.88 -13.18 8.62
C HIS A 117 7.38 -13.41 8.60
N LEU A 118 6.72 -13.00 9.68
CA LEU A 118 5.28 -12.76 9.69
C LEU A 118 5.02 -11.41 9.03
N ALA A 119 4.15 -11.38 8.03
CA ALA A 119 4.01 -10.23 7.17
C ALA A 119 2.58 -10.01 6.65
N TYR A 120 2.36 -8.82 6.13
CA TYR A 120 1.24 -8.43 5.25
C TYR A 120 1.79 -8.05 3.89
N LYS A 121 0.94 -8.04 2.88
CA LYS A 121 1.24 -7.54 1.54
C LYS A 121 0.54 -6.21 1.33
N ALA A 122 1.28 -5.17 1.01
CA ALA A 122 0.73 -3.89 0.60
C ALA A 122 0.92 -3.69 -0.90
N GLU A 123 -0.12 -3.22 -1.57
CA GLU A 123 -0.07 -2.80 -2.97
C GLU A 123 -0.32 -1.31 -3.09
N HIS A 124 0.40 -0.65 -3.99
CA HIS A 124 0.16 0.72 -4.40
C HIS A 124 -0.25 0.75 -5.87
N ALA A 125 -1.35 1.43 -6.17
CA ALA A 125 -1.66 1.90 -7.50
C ALA A 125 -1.14 3.33 -7.63
N VAL A 126 -0.19 3.56 -8.54
CA VAL A 126 0.54 4.82 -8.67
C VAL A 126 0.26 5.40 -10.05
N ASP A 127 -0.22 6.63 -10.11
CA ASP A 127 -0.28 7.41 -11.34
C ASP A 127 1.14 7.69 -11.84
N LEU A 128 1.48 7.13 -12.99
CA LEU A 128 2.84 7.22 -13.52
C LEU A 128 3.23 8.63 -13.98
N GLU A 129 2.31 9.54 -14.20
CA GLU A 129 2.64 10.90 -14.61
C GLU A 129 2.92 11.80 -13.39
N SER A 130 2.10 11.73 -12.37
CA SER A 130 2.18 12.59 -11.17
C SER A 130 2.96 11.98 -10.01
N GLU A 131 3.19 10.67 -10.01
CA GLU A 131 3.73 9.87 -8.90
C GLU A 131 2.78 9.79 -7.68
N THR A 132 1.52 10.15 -7.88
CA THR A 132 0.49 10.09 -6.83
C THR A 132 0.07 8.64 -6.59
N ILE A 133 -0.03 8.22 -5.34
CA ILE A 133 -0.67 6.95 -4.99
C ILE A 133 -2.17 7.16 -5.10
N VAL A 134 -2.83 6.56 -6.09
CA VAL A 134 -4.28 6.69 -6.33
C VAL A 134 -5.10 5.64 -5.58
N ALA A 135 -4.49 4.51 -5.23
CA ALA A 135 -5.06 3.53 -4.30
C ALA A 135 -3.97 2.79 -3.56
N THR A 136 -4.32 2.28 -2.39
CA THR A 136 -3.48 1.35 -1.64
C THR A 136 -4.36 0.29 -0.99
N THR A 137 -3.92 -0.95 -1.05
CA THR A 137 -4.57 -2.08 -0.39
C THR A 137 -3.55 -2.82 0.47
N VAL A 138 -4.02 -3.35 1.59
CA VAL A 138 -3.25 -4.29 2.40
C VAL A 138 -3.97 -5.62 2.36
N THR A 139 -3.27 -6.69 2.07
CA THR A 139 -3.80 -8.05 2.00
C THR A 139 -2.93 -9.01 2.80
N PHE A 140 -3.38 -10.26 2.93
CA PHE A 140 -2.56 -11.32 3.51
C PHE A 140 -1.33 -11.58 2.65
N ALA A 141 -0.16 -11.81 3.26
CA ALA A 141 1.10 -11.92 2.55
C ALA A 141 1.22 -13.19 1.66
N ASP A 142 0.34 -14.16 1.83
CA ASP A 142 0.25 -15.37 1.02
C ASP A 142 -0.65 -15.22 -0.22
N LYS A 143 -1.35 -14.07 -0.38
CA LYS A 143 -2.16 -13.80 -1.56
C LYS A 143 -1.28 -13.48 -2.77
N SER A 144 -1.51 -14.18 -3.89
CA SER A 144 -0.74 -13.99 -5.13
C SER A 144 -1.00 -12.61 -5.76
N ASP A 145 -0.04 -12.12 -6.54
CA ASP A 145 -0.12 -10.82 -7.20
C ASP A 145 -1.31 -10.72 -8.18
N PRO A 146 -1.59 -11.71 -9.05
CA PRO A 146 -2.73 -11.64 -9.93
C PRO A 146 -4.08 -11.64 -9.20
N ALA A 147 -4.15 -12.25 -8.02
CA ALA A 147 -5.37 -12.32 -7.23
C ALA A 147 -5.69 -11.02 -6.46
N SER A 148 -4.70 -10.17 -6.20
CA SER A 148 -4.90 -8.90 -5.48
C SER A 148 -5.07 -7.69 -6.40
N ALA A 149 -4.41 -7.67 -7.56
CA ALA A 149 -4.41 -6.54 -8.49
C ALA A 149 -5.80 -6.07 -8.95
N PRO A 150 -6.79 -6.94 -9.25
CA PRO A 150 -8.13 -6.50 -9.65
C PRO A 150 -8.80 -5.60 -8.63
N ALA A 151 -8.72 -5.95 -7.35
CA ALA A 151 -9.29 -5.14 -6.26
C ALA A 151 -8.58 -3.79 -6.12
N THR A 152 -7.25 -3.77 -6.23
CA THR A 152 -6.45 -2.55 -6.16
C THR A 152 -6.75 -1.62 -7.33
N LEU A 153 -6.93 -2.15 -8.56
CA LEU A 153 -7.29 -1.35 -9.72
C LEU A 153 -8.70 -0.77 -9.58
N SER A 154 -9.68 -1.58 -9.17
CA SER A 154 -11.06 -1.10 -8.97
C SER A 154 -11.15 -0.04 -7.87
N LEU A 155 -10.36 -0.17 -6.80
CA LEU A 155 -10.25 0.87 -5.78
C LEU A 155 -9.63 2.16 -6.34
N ALA A 156 -8.64 2.06 -7.23
CA ALA A 156 -8.03 3.22 -7.87
C ALA A 156 -9.06 3.97 -8.73
N GLU A 157 -9.87 3.27 -9.53
CA GLU A 157 -10.95 3.87 -10.31
C GLU A 157 -11.98 4.57 -9.42
N ALA A 158 -12.44 3.88 -8.37
CA ALA A 158 -13.38 4.46 -7.41
C ALA A 158 -12.82 5.72 -6.73
N ASN A 159 -11.57 5.70 -6.31
CA ASN A 159 -10.91 6.83 -5.68
C ASN A 159 -10.75 8.02 -6.63
N LEU A 160 -10.44 7.80 -7.92
CA LEU A 160 -10.38 8.85 -8.92
C LEU A 160 -11.74 9.54 -9.08
N VAL A 161 -12.81 8.76 -9.21
CA VAL A 161 -14.18 9.28 -9.30
C VAL A 161 -14.55 10.07 -8.03
N LEU A 162 -14.30 9.52 -6.85
CA LEU A 162 -14.59 10.16 -5.57
C LEU A 162 -13.75 11.43 -5.33
N ALA A 163 -12.54 11.50 -5.90
CA ALA A 163 -11.71 12.70 -5.87
C ALA A 163 -12.16 13.79 -6.85
N GLY A 164 -13.17 13.52 -7.68
CA GLY A 164 -13.70 14.46 -8.68
C GLY A 164 -12.94 14.43 -10.01
N SER A 165 -12.07 13.46 -10.23
CA SER A 165 -11.37 13.31 -11.50
C SER A 165 -12.32 12.80 -12.60
N ARG A 166 -12.18 13.38 -13.79
CA ARG A 166 -12.87 12.92 -15.01
C ARG A 166 -12.05 11.94 -15.83
N THR A 167 -10.84 11.65 -15.38
CA THR A 167 -9.91 10.77 -16.10
C THR A 167 -10.20 9.32 -15.78
N GLU A 168 -10.38 8.52 -16.81
CA GLU A 168 -10.49 7.06 -16.70
C GLU A 168 -9.12 6.41 -16.84
N ILE A 169 -8.91 5.29 -16.14
CA ILE A 169 -7.68 4.50 -16.25
C ILE A 169 -7.68 3.79 -17.61
N ALA A 170 -6.85 4.25 -18.52
CA ALA A 170 -6.74 3.67 -19.86
C ALA A 170 -5.57 2.67 -20.00
N GLU A 171 -4.63 2.69 -19.09
CA GLU A 171 -3.40 1.89 -19.15
C GLU A 171 -3.00 1.39 -17.75
N ALA A 172 -2.75 0.07 -17.65
CA ALA A 172 -2.29 -0.59 -16.44
C ALA A 172 -0.90 -1.21 -16.67
N VAL A 173 0.07 -0.83 -15.83
CA VAL A 173 1.48 -1.24 -15.93
C VAL A 173 1.86 -2.02 -14.67
N LEU A 174 2.13 -3.32 -14.81
CA LEU A 174 2.41 -4.19 -13.67
C LEU A 174 3.68 -5.01 -13.92
N ASP A 175 4.22 -5.59 -12.84
CA ASP A 175 5.39 -6.47 -12.94
C ASP A 175 5.01 -7.84 -13.55
N LYS A 176 6.03 -8.59 -13.95
CA LYS A 176 5.90 -9.98 -14.45
C LYS A 176 5.21 -10.93 -13.44
N GLY A 177 5.26 -10.61 -12.14
CA GLY A 177 4.55 -11.32 -11.08
C GLY A 177 3.05 -11.37 -11.30
N TYR A 178 2.49 -10.31 -11.86
CA TYR A 178 1.07 -10.13 -12.15
C TYR A 178 0.62 -10.73 -13.48
N HIS A 179 1.53 -11.36 -14.24
CA HIS A 179 1.18 -11.89 -15.55
C HIS A 179 0.32 -13.15 -15.42
N ASP A 180 -0.95 -12.99 -15.74
CA ASP A 180 -1.97 -14.03 -15.78
C ASP A 180 -2.89 -13.82 -17.00
N ASN A 181 -3.36 -14.91 -17.65
CA ASN A 181 -4.14 -14.80 -18.89
C ASN A 181 -5.55 -14.27 -18.62
N GLU A 182 -6.20 -14.73 -17.56
CA GLU A 182 -7.53 -14.28 -17.16
C GLU A 182 -7.50 -12.80 -16.83
N TRP A 183 -6.48 -12.38 -16.07
CA TRP A 183 -6.30 -10.97 -15.74
C TRP A 183 -6.07 -10.09 -16.99
N LEU A 184 -5.27 -10.56 -17.95
CA LEU A 184 -5.07 -9.85 -19.22
C LEU A 184 -6.36 -9.70 -20.02
N ALA A 185 -7.19 -10.75 -20.09
CA ALA A 185 -8.49 -10.72 -20.74
C ALA A 185 -9.47 -9.77 -20.02
N ASN A 186 -9.49 -9.82 -18.68
CA ASN A 186 -10.31 -8.92 -17.86
C ASN A 186 -9.95 -7.44 -18.12
N LEU A 187 -8.67 -7.10 -18.13
CA LEU A 187 -8.22 -5.73 -18.47
C LEU A 187 -8.66 -5.33 -19.89
N ALA A 188 -8.55 -6.24 -20.86
CA ALA A 188 -8.96 -5.98 -22.24
C ALA A 188 -10.48 -5.76 -22.34
N ALA A 189 -11.29 -6.58 -21.65
CA ALA A 189 -12.74 -6.42 -21.60
C ALA A 189 -13.18 -5.09 -20.98
N ARG A 190 -12.40 -4.55 -20.04
CA ARG A 190 -12.62 -3.23 -19.42
C ARG A 190 -12.08 -2.07 -20.25
N GLY A 191 -11.52 -2.32 -21.44
CA GLY A 191 -10.90 -1.29 -22.28
C GLY A 191 -9.54 -0.80 -21.78
N VAL A 192 -8.97 -1.42 -20.73
CA VAL A 192 -7.68 -1.04 -20.13
C VAL A 192 -6.53 -1.75 -20.86
N ARG A 193 -5.59 -1.00 -21.37
CA ARG A 193 -4.40 -1.53 -22.05
C ARG A 193 -3.39 -2.03 -21.02
N SER A 194 -3.14 -3.32 -21.00
CA SER A 194 -2.14 -3.93 -20.12
C SER A 194 -0.71 -3.76 -20.66
N TYR A 195 0.23 -3.54 -19.77
CA TYR A 195 1.68 -3.55 -20.00
C TYR A 195 2.35 -4.42 -18.93
N ILE A 196 2.18 -5.74 -19.03
CA ILE A 196 2.64 -6.72 -18.05
C ILE A 196 3.65 -7.66 -18.70
N PRO A 197 4.94 -7.60 -18.33
CA PRO A 197 5.96 -8.49 -18.90
C PRO A 197 5.66 -9.97 -18.64
N GLU A 198 6.06 -10.81 -19.54
CA GLU A 198 5.87 -12.26 -19.43
C GLU A 198 6.88 -12.90 -18.47
N ARG A 199 6.44 -13.94 -17.77
CA ARG A 199 7.37 -14.90 -17.16
C ARG A 199 8.00 -15.76 -18.25
N ARG A 200 9.29 -16.08 -18.13
CA ARG A 200 9.95 -17.00 -19.07
C ARG A 200 9.25 -18.37 -19.03
N GLN A 201 8.70 -18.79 -20.15
CA GLN A 201 8.08 -20.11 -20.35
C GLN A 201 8.58 -20.70 -21.67
N LYS A 202 8.76 -22.03 -21.72
CA LYS A 202 9.31 -22.72 -22.89
C LYS A 202 8.36 -22.67 -24.10
N SER A 203 7.06 -22.94 -23.90
CA SER A 203 6.02 -22.84 -24.94
C SER A 203 4.67 -22.62 -24.30
N ARG A 204 3.75 -21.99 -25.03
CA ARG A 204 2.36 -21.85 -24.61
C ARG A 204 1.45 -22.61 -25.55
N ARG A 205 0.57 -23.41 -24.99
CA ARG A 205 -0.54 -24.05 -25.70
C ARG A 205 -1.81 -23.23 -25.48
N TRP A 206 -2.60 -23.05 -26.55
CA TRP A 206 -3.82 -22.26 -26.52
C TRP A 206 -5.07 -23.12 -26.82
N THR A 207 -4.89 -24.40 -27.18
CA THR A 207 -5.94 -25.32 -27.65
C THR A 207 -7.09 -25.47 -26.64
N ASP A 208 -6.77 -25.41 -25.34
CA ASP A 208 -7.73 -25.64 -24.26
C ASP A 208 -8.07 -24.34 -23.49
N LYS A 209 -7.86 -23.17 -24.11
CA LYS A 209 -8.08 -21.88 -23.46
C LYS A 209 -9.07 -21.03 -24.24
N PRO A 210 -9.83 -20.14 -23.55
CA PRO A 210 -10.72 -19.19 -24.20
C PRO A 210 -9.96 -18.35 -25.24
N ALA A 211 -10.62 -18.05 -26.37
CA ALA A 211 -10.00 -17.33 -27.50
C ALA A 211 -9.58 -15.88 -27.13
N ASP A 212 -10.29 -15.26 -26.21
CA ASP A 212 -10.00 -13.93 -25.67
C ASP A 212 -8.69 -13.89 -24.88
N TYR A 213 -8.29 -14.98 -24.22
CA TYR A 213 -7.01 -15.10 -23.50
C TYR A 213 -5.83 -14.97 -24.46
N GLU A 214 -5.89 -15.66 -25.60
CA GLU A 214 -4.83 -15.58 -26.59
C GLU A 214 -4.75 -14.20 -27.22
N ALA A 215 -5.89 -13.61 -27.57
CA ALA A 215 -5.98 -12.28 -28.15
C ALA A 215 -5.41 -11.22 -27.18
N ALA A 216 -5.81 -11.23 -25.92
CA ALA A 216 -5.34 -10.33 -24.87
C ALA A 216 -3.83 -10.49 -24.64
N PHE A 217 -3.34 -11.74 -24.55
CA PHE A 217 -1.93 -12.06 -24.41
C PHE A 217 -1.10 -11.51 -25.57
N ARG A 218 -1.48 -11.79 -26.81
CA ARG A 218 -0.76 -11.32 -28.00
C ARG A 218 -0.75 -9.79 -28.08
N ALA A 219 -1.86 -9.15 -27.74
CA ALA A 219 -1.96 -7.69 -27.69
C ALA A 219 -1.07 -7.09 -26.60
N ASN A 220 -1.05 -7.67 -25.37
CA ASN A 220 -0.15 -7.26 -24.30
C ASN A 220 1.32 -7.42 -24.71
N ARG A 221 1.70 -8.55 -25.30
CA ARG A 221 3.08 -8.84 -25.75
C ARG A 221 3.57 -7.78 -26.73
N ARG A 222 2.76 -7.43 -27.74
CA ARG A 222 3.08 -6.35 -28.71
C ARG A 222 3.32 -5.01 -28.01
N ARG A 223 2.47 -4.66 -27.03
CA ARG A 223 2.60 -3.40 -26.27
C ARG A 223 3.85 -3.37 -25.40
N VAL A 224 4.14 -4.44 -24.68
CA VAL A 224 5.32 -4.53 -23.79
C VAL A 224 6.64 -4.45 -24.54
N THR A 225 6.74 -5.09 -25.71
CA THR A 225 7.97 -5.07 -26.54
C THR A 225 8.19 -3.75 -27.27
N GLY A 226 7.15 -2.94 -27.43
CA GLY A 226 7.21 -1.63 -28.06
C GLY A 226 8.00 -0.60 -27.26
N ARG A 227 8.36 0.52 -27.91
CA ARG A 227 9.10 1.63 -27.26
C ARG A 227 8.38 2.18 -26.05
N LYS A 228 7.05 2.44 -26.17
CA LYS A 228 6.20 2.93 -25.07
C LYS A 228 6.20 1.92 -23.90
N GLY A 229 6.02 0.63 -24.17
CA GLY A 229 5.98 -0.40 -23.13
C GLY A 229 7.26 -0.47 -22.33
N ARG A 230 8.42 -0.41 -22.99
CA ARG A 230 9.73 -0.37 -22.32
C ARG A 230 9.87 0.86 -21.43
N GLN A 231 9.44 2.02 -21.91
CA GLN A 231 9.45 3.25 -21.13
C GLN A 231 8.54 3.17 -19.90
N LEU A 232 7.29 2.71 -20.07
CA LEU A 232 6.33 2.57 -18.98
C LEU A 232 6.80 1.57 -17.90
N ASN A 233 7.39 0.45 -18.31
CA ASN A 233 7.94 -0.51 -17.35
C ASN A 233 9.13 0.06 -16.56
N ARG A 234 9.98 0.89 -17.18
CA ARG A 234 11.03 1.60 -16.46
C ARG A 234 10.46 2.62 -15.47
N TRP A 235 9.45 3.40 -15.90
CA TRP A 235 8.77 4.34 -15.01
C TRP A 235 8.06 3.64 -13.86
N ARG A 236 7.41 2.48 -14.10
CA ARG A 236 6.82 1.68 -13.04
C ARG A 236 7.86 1.33 -11.99
N SER A 237 8.96 0.71 -12.40
CA SER A 237 10.02 0.33 -11.46
C SER A 237 10.49 1.53 -10.64
N GLU A 238 10.87 2.62 -11.30
CA GLU A 238 11.38 3.82 -10.62
C GLU A 238 10.34 4.45 -9.68
N ARG A 239 9.09 4.66 -10.15
CA ARG A 239 8.09 5.46 -9.42
C ARG A 239 7.40 4.66 -8.32
N CYS A 240 7.08 3.38 -8.56
CA CYS A 240 6.54 2.53 -7.51
C CYS A 240 7.57 2.27 -6.40
N GLU A 241 8.83 1.98 -6.77
CA GLU A 241 9.90 1.83 -5.77
C GLU A 241 10.10 3.11 -4.95
N ARG A 242 9.97 4.28 -5.57
CA ARG A 242 10.04 5.57 -4.87
C ARG A 242 8.91 5.73 -3.87
N THR A 243 7.67 5.37 -4.21
CA THR A 243 6.56 5.43 -3.26
C THR A 243 6.79 4.50 -2.06
N PHE A 244 7.26 3.27 -2.30
CA PHE A 244 7.60 2.35 -1.21
C PHE A 244 8.80 2.83 -0.39
N ALA A 245 9.83 3.39 -1.00
CA ALA A 245 10.95 3.96 -0.28
C ALA A 245 10.50 5.09 0.66
N HIS A 246 9.60 5.96 0.21
CA HIS A 246 9.07 7.02 1.05
C HIS A 246 8.12 6.51 2.14
N VAL A 247 7.17 5.65 1.81
CA VAL A 247 6.16 5.16 2.76
C VAL A 247 6.76 4.14 3.73
N CYS A 248 7.57 3.20 3.23
CA CYS A 248 8.08 2.10 4.05
C CYS A 248 9.39 2.43 4.74
N GLU A 249 10.40 2.98 4.04
CA GLU A 249 11.71 3.22 4.61
C GLU A 249 11.75 4.55 5.37
N THR A 250 11.51 5.67 4.68
CA THR A 250 11.56 6.99 5.31
C THR A 250 10.38 7.21 6.27
N GLY A 251 9.18 6.76 5.91
CA GLY A 251 7.95 6.87 6.70
C GLY A 251 7.79 5.78 7.77
N GLY A 252 8.77 4.88 7.93
CA GLY A 252 8.74 3.82 8.93
C GLY A 252 7.58 2.84 8.76
N GLY A 253 7.17 2.58 7.50
CA GLY A 253 6.06 1.66 7.18
C GLY A 253 6.51 0.21 6.98
N ARG A 254 7.82 -0.07 6.87
CA ARG A 254 8.35 -1.41 6.60
C ARG A 254 7.96 -2.41 7.68
N ARG A 255 8.01 -2.01 8.93
CA ARG A 255 7.56 -2.82 10.07
C ARG A 255 6.33 -2.18 10.70
N SER A 256 5.26 -2.95 10.83
CA SER A 256 4.06 -2.50 11.52
C SER A 256 4.30 -2.50 13.03
N TRP A 257 3.88 -1.44 13.71
CA TRP A 257 3.83 -1.39 15.17
C TRP A 257 2.42 -1.68 15.71
N VAL A 258 1.46 -1.93 14.81
CA VAL A 258 0.09 -2.33 15.13
C VAL A 258 -0.15 -3.77 14.69
N ARG A 259 -1.18 -4.40 15.23
CA ARG A 259 -1.59 -5.77 14.96
C ARG A 259 -2.99 -5.82 14.38
N GLY A 260 -3.26 -6.89 13.63
CA GLY A 260 -4.51 -7.12 12.94
C GLY A 260 -4.62 -6.37 11.61
N HIS A 261 -5.17 -7.06 10.62
CA HIS A 261 -5.27 -6.59 9.23
C HIS A 261 -5.88 -5.20 9.13
N ALA A 262 -7.05 -4.95 9.74
CA ALA A 262 -7.73 -3.66 9.70
C ALA A 262 -6.88 -2.50 10.27
N ASN A 263 -6.11 -2.73 11.34
CA ASN A 263 -5.26 -1.69 11.89
C ASN A 263 -4.03 -1.41 11.04
N VAL A 264 -3.48 -2.45 10.40
CA VAL A 264 -2.35 -2.30 9.47
C VAL A 264 -2.81 -1.57 8.22
N SER A 265 -3.98 -1.90 7.66
CA SER A 265 -4.61 -1.21 6.54
C SER A 265 -4.80 0.29 6.85
N LYS A 266 -5.50 0.64 7.94
CA LYS A 266 -5.69 2.03 8.38
C LYS A 266 -4.38 2.81 8.48
N LEU A 267 -3.36 2.21 9.08
CA LEU A 267 -2.07 2.87 9.25
C LEU A 267 -1.37 3.08 7.91
N HIS A 268 -1.43 2.08 7.03
CA HIS A 268 -0.79 2.16 5.72
C HIS A 268 -1.47 3.18 4.82
N THR A 269 -2.82 3.19 4.76
CA THR A 269 -3.61 4.20 4.04
C THR A 269 -3.27 5.62 4.49
N LEU A 270 -3.16 5.84 5.80
CA LEU A 270 -2.77 7.15 6.33
C LEU A 270 -1.36 7.56 5.92
N LYS A 271 -0.40 6.63 5.89
CA LYS A 271 0.97 6.91 5.42
C LYS A 271 1.00 7.25 3.94
N CYS A 272 0.19 6.58 3.13
CA CYS A 272 0.04 6.88 1.70
C CYS A 272 -0.62 8.26 1.49
N ALA A 273 -1.63 8.62 2.28
CA ALA A 273 -2.21 9.95 2.28
C ALA A 273 -1.18 11.03 2.64
N ALA A 274 -0.35 10.79 3.65
CA ALA A 274 0.73 11.70 4.05
C ALA A 274 1.80 11.83 2.95
N TYR A 275 2.14 10.75 2.24
CA TYR A 275 3.01 10.81 1.07
C TYR A 275 2.44 11.71 -0.02
N ASN A 276 1.16 11.53 -0.36
CA ASN A 276 0.45 12.33 -1.36
C ASN A 276 0.39 13.82 -0.97
N LEU A 277 0.09 14.10 0.30
CA LEU A 277 0.13 15.46 0.81
C LEU A 277 1.54 16.08 0.72
N GLY A 278 2.58 15.29 1.03
CA GLY A 278 3.97 15.71 0.84
C GLY A 278 4.32 15.98 -0.63
N LEU A 279 3.71 15.26 -1.58
CA LEU A 279 3.85 15.51 -3.01
C LEU A 279 3.20 16.84 -3.40
N LEU A 280 1.98 17.10 -2.91
CA LEU A 280 1.26 18.35 -3.09
C LEU A 280 2.10 19.54 -2.59
N LEU A 281 2.62 19.47 -1.36
CA LEU A 281 3.43 20.50 -0.75
C LEU A 281 4.70 20.81 -1.57
N ARG A 282 5.34 19.79 -2.11
CA ARG A 282 6.54 19.98 -2.95
C ARG A 282 6.21 20.63 -4.29
N LYS A 283 5.12 20.21 -4.94
CA LYS A 283 4.78 20.70 -6.28
C LYS A 283 4.14 22.08 -6.27
N VAL A 284 3.30 22.39 -5.28
CA VAL A 284 2.58 23.67 -5.21
C VAL A 284 3.40 24.75 -4.54
N TRP A 285 4.14 24.42 -3.46
CA TRP A 285 4.84 25.40 -2.64
C TRP A 285 6.34 25.30 -2.69
N GLY A 286 6.90 24.41 -3.52
CA GLY A 286 8.35 24.28 -3.68
C GLY A 286 9.09 23.83 -2.42
N TYR A 287 8.41 23.22 -1.44
CA TYR A 287 9.05 22.73 -0.23
C TYR A 287 10.00 21.58 -0.54
N CYS A 288 11.23 21.74 -0.10
CA CYS A 288 12.22 20.67 -0.11
C CYS A 288 11.81 19.53 0.83
N LYS A 289 12.56 18.42 0.79
CA LYS A 289 12.38 17.30 1.73
C LYS A 289 12.33 17.84 3.18
N PRO A 290 11.48 17.27 4.06
CA PRO A 290 11.37 17.72 5.46
C PRO A 290 12.70 17.83 6.20
N ARG A 291 13.69 16.98 5.86
CA ARG A 291 15.04 17.01 6.42
C ARG A 291 15.87 18.23 6.00
N ASN A 292 15.52 18.87 4.88
CA ASN A 292 16.21 20.05 4.35
C ASN A 292 15.45 21.35 4.59
N ALA A 293 14.33 21.29 5.30
CA ALA A 293 13.56 22.47 5.67
C ALA A 293 14.38 23.29 6.67
N LYS A 294 15.20 24.22 6.16
CA LYS A 294 15.96 25.20 6.96
C LYS A 294 15.06 26.17 7.75
N THR A 295 13.75 26.05 7.65
CA THR A 295 12.79 26.93 8.30
C THR A 295 11.86 26.15 9.23
N ARG A 296 12.06 26.30 10.53
CA ARG A 296 11.12 25.87 11.58
C ARG A 296 9.67 26.34 11.33
N ALA A 297 9.48 27.40 10.56
CA ALA A 297 8.18 27.93 10.16
C ALA A 297 7.37 26.96 9.27
N ALA A 298 8.02 26.20 8.37
CA ALA A 298 7.36 25.21 7.54
C ALA A 298 6.86 24.01 8.35
N ALA A 299 7.64 23.57 9.34
CA ALA A 299 7.22 22.51 10.26
C ALA A 299 6.04 22.92 11.15
N GLY A 300 5.97 24.20 11.56
CA GLY A 300 4.85 24.76 12.31
C GLY A 300 3.55 24.78 11.50
N SER A 301 3.61 25.17 10.22
CA SER A 301 2.43 25.19 9.33
C SER A 301 1.91 23.78 9.02
N PHE A 302 2.79 22.80 8.85
CA PHE A 302 2.41 21.42 8.68
C PHE A 302 1.79 20.82 9.96
N GLY A 303 2.39 21.13 11.11
CA GLY A 303 1.83 20.74 12.42
C GLY A 303 0.45 21.34 12.67
N MET A 304 0.24 22.59 12.29
CA MET A 304 -1.07 23.27 12.38
C MET A 304 -2.11 22.66 11.43
N LEU A 305 -1.74 22.25 10.22
CA LEU A 305 -2.64 21.61 9.25
C LEU A 305 -3.05 20.21 9.70
N VAL A 306 -2.10 19.44 10.23
CA VAL A 306 -2.37 18.12 10.84
C VAL A 306 -3.19 18.27 12.12
N LEU A 307 -2.91 19.27 12.96
CA LEU A 307 -3.67 19.56 14.17
C LEU A 307 -5.09 20.05 13.84
N GLY A 308 -5.22 20.89 12.80
CA GLY A 308 -6.52 21.34 12.28
C GLY A 308 -7.39 20.18 11.74
N ALA A 309 -6.81 19.28 10.98
CA ALA A 309 -7.49 18.07 10.52
C ALA A 309 -7.86 17.13 11.69
N MET A 310 -6.98 17.00 12.69
CA MET A 310 -7.26 16.22 13.90
C MET A 310 -8.32 16.86 14.79
N THR A 311 -8.33 18.20 14.94
CA THR A 311 -9.38 18.92 15.68
C THR A 311 -10.72 18.85 14.96
N ALA A 312 -10.76 18.94 13.63
CA ALA A 312 -12.00 18.74 12.87
C ALA A 312 -12.56 17.32 13.05
N ILE A 313 -11.71 16.29 13.07
CA ILE A 313 -12.10 14.90 13.37
C ILE A 313 -12.61 14.76 14.82
N LEU A 314 -12.04 15.50 15.77
CA LEU A 314 -12.43 15.48 17.19
C LEU A 314 -13.72 16.25 17.45
N VAL A 315 -13.93 17.40 16.79
CA VAL A 315 -15.18 18.19 16.84
C VAL A 315 -16.34 17.40 16.24
N TYR A 316 -16.10 16.71 15.09
CA TYR A 316 -17.07 15.79 14.49
C TYR A 316 -17.57 14.72 15.47
N LYS A 317 -16.72 14.25 16.38
CA LYS A 317 -17.05 13.21 17.35
C LYS A 317 -17.93 13.71 18.53
N ARG A 318 -17.99 14.99 18.78
CA ARG A 318 -18.69 15.57 19.94
C ARG A 318 -20.15 16.00 19.61
N MET A 319 -20.52 15.96 18.31
CA MET A 319 -21.82 16.44 17.85
C MET A 319 -22.61 15.30 17.22
N ASP A 320 -23.86 15.19 17.67
CA ASP A 320 -24.83 14.16 17.29
C ASP A 320 -25.31 14.31 15.83
N SER A 321 -25.74 13.20 15.25
CA SER A 321 -25.96 12.89 13.84
C SER A 321 -27.17 13.64 13.22
N SER A 322 -26.98 14.84 12.69
CA SER A 322 -27.84 15.37 11.66
C SER A 322 -27.10 15.65 10.36
N ALA A 323 -27.66 15.19 9.23
CA ALA A 323 -26.99 15.10 7.92
C ALA A 323 -26.50 16.44 7.33
N ASP A 324 -27.06 17.55 7.77
CA ASP A 324 -26.73 18.89 7.20
C ASP A 324 -25.40 19.48 7.66
N TRP A 325 -24.77 18.84 8.61
CA TRP A 325 -23.53 19.30 9.24
C TRP A 325 -22.27 19.04 8.42
N TRP A 326 -22.31 18.10 7.51
CA TRP A 326 -21.17 17.74 6.67
C TRP A 326 -20.70 18.91 5.80
N TRP A 327 -21.63 19.69 5.26
CA TRP A 327 -21.33 20.85 4.44
C TRP A 327 -20.73 22.01 5.25
N ASN A 328 -21.13 22.18 6.51
CA ASN A 328 -20.60 23.22 7.39
C ASN A 328 -19.19 22.90 7.93
N ALA A 329 -18.91 21.64 8.29
CA ALA A 329 -17.57 21.21 8.70
C ALA A 329 -16.57 21.23 7.52
N TYR A 330 -17.04 20.85 6.32
CA TYR A 330 -16.27 21.01 5.08
C TYR A 330 -16.01 22.47 4.75
N GLY A 331 -17.01 23.33 4.92
CA GLY A 331 -16.90 24.77 4.70
C GLY A 331 -15.90 25.43 5.66
N LEU A 332 -15.90 25.05 6.95
CA LEU A 332 -14.97 25.58 7.95
C LEU A 332 -13.52 25.11 7.71
N LEU A 333 -13.32 23.85 7.29
CA LEU A 333 -12.00 23.35 6.90
C LEU A 333 -11.48 24.03 5.63
N LEU A 334 -12.36 24.27 4.66
CA LEU A 334 -12.05 25.00 3.44
C LEU A 334 -11.72 26.46 3.74
N ILE A 335 -12.49 27.10 4.61
CA ILE A 335 -12.26 28.50 5.05
C ILE A 335 -10.95 28.62 5.84
N ALA A 336 -10.65 27.66 6.73
CA ALA A 336 -9.37 27.65 7.44
C ALA A 336 -8.17 27.43 6.50
N ALA A 337 -8.32 26.54 5.50
CA ALA A 337 -7.32 26.32 4.47
C ALA A 337 -7.13 27.55 3.56
N ILE A 338 -8.23 28.19 3.13
CA ILE A 338 -8.23 29.42 2.32
C ILE A 338 -7.69 30.60 3.11
N ALA A 339 -8.01 30.73 4.39
CA ALA A 339 -7.49 31.79 5.27
C ALA A 339 -5.98 31.65 5.47
N LEU A 340 -5.47 30.42 5.63
CA LEU A 340 -4.02 30.11 5.67
C LEU A 340 -3.32 30.41 4.34
N ILE A 341 -3.97 30.13 3.22
CA ILE A 341 -3.46 30.46 1.88
C ILE A 341 -3.44 31.98 1.69
N ARG A 342 -4.52 32.69 2.03
CA ARG A 342 -4.59 34.18 1.94
C ARG A 342 -3.60 34.87 2.87
N PHE A 343 -3.44 34.42 4.10
CA PHE A 343 -2.52 35.01 5.05
C PHE A 343 -1.07 34.96 4.53
N ARG A 344 -0.69 33.95 3.80
CA ARG A 344 0.63 33.79 3.24
C ARG A 344 0.84 34.62 1.97
N PHE A 345 -0.17 34.72 1.09
CA PHE A 345 -0.09 35.63 -0.06
C PHE A 345 0.09 37.08 0.37
N THR A 346 -0.55 37.49 1.45
CA THR A 346 -0.41 38.87 2.00
C THR A 346 0.97 39.07 2.60
N PHE A 347 1.58 38.05 3.22
CA PHE A 347 2.88 38.17 3.87
C PHE A 347 4.05 38.15 2.86
N GLU A 348 3.96 37.47 1.76
CA GLU A 348 4.98 37.52 0.69
C GLU A 348 4.87 38.80 -0.15
N PHE A 349 3.67 39.33 -0.37
CA PHE A 349 3.48 40.58 -1.09
C PHE A 349 3.99 41.82 -0.30
N THR A 350 4.00 41.73 1.01
CA THR A 350 4.61 42.79 1.84
C THR A 350 6.14 42.72 1.91
N LYS A 351 6.73 41.52 1.71
CA LYS A 351 8.19 41.38 1.66
C LYS A 351 8.85 41.89 0.35
N THR A 352 8.12 41.84 -0.77
CA THR A 352 8.59 42.32 -2.07
C THR A 352 8.46 43.85 -2.29
N ARG A 353 7.89 44.57 -1.33
CA ARG A 353 7.79 46.02 -1.39
C ARG A 353 8.82 46.76 -0.52
N PHE A 354 9.76 46.08 0.13
CA PHE A 354 10.79 46.66 0.98
C PHE A 354 12.21 46.16 0.62
N PHE A 355 12.49 45.96 -0.68
CA PHE A 355 13.85 45.94 -1.22
C PHE A 355 13.86 46.58 -2.60
#